data_cdcec0ae3e36b70b8b43b3d294ad85c1
#
_entry.id   cdcec0ae3e36b70b8b43b3d294ad85c1
#
_cell.length_a   1.000
_cell.length_b   1.000
_cell.length_c   1.000
_cell.angle_alpha   90.00
_cell.angle_beta   90.00
_cell.angle_gamma   90.00
#
_symmetry.space_group_name_H-M   'P 1'
#
loop_
_entity.id
_entity.type
_entity.pdbx_description
1 polymer ?
#
loop_
_entity_poly.entity_id
_entity_poly.type
_entity_poly.pdbx_seq_one_letter_code
_entity_poly.pdbx_strand_id
1 'polypeptide(L)'
;MRRDMNLDETNDVTATTQDVLAHHLECFGKVDLAGTMADYTDASRFFTPDGLLRGSEAIRRFFAVLFEEFEKPGMSFELLRQEISGDTAYIVWTAETADNRFEVGTDTFIVQNGKILTQTFAGKISPKH
;
A
#
# COMPACT_ATOMS: atom_id res chain seq x y z
N MET A 1 9.66 -14.00 31.63
CA MET A 1 9.19 -12.78 32.13
C MET A 1 8.20 -12.14 31.18
N ARG A 2 7.15 -11.61 31.72
CA ARG A 2 6.05 -11.09 30.92
C ARG A 2 6.48 -9.92 30.03
N ARG A 3 7.30 -9.04 30.55
CA ARG A 3 7.74 -7.89 29.77
C ARG A 3 8.52 -8.30 28.55
N ASP A 4 9.39 -9.31 28.67
CA ASP A 4 10.15 -9.80 27.54
C ASP A 4 9.24 -10.39 26.49
N MET A 5 8.20 -11.11 26.91
CA MET A 5 7.22 -11.65 25.98
C MET A 5 6.49 -10.55 25.22
N ASN A 6 6.14 -9.44 25.93
CA ASN A 6 5.46 -8.34 25.27
C ASN A 6 6.36 -7.67 24.24
N LEU A 7 7.65 -7.53 24.54
CA LEU A 7 8.61 -6.97 23.58
C LEU A 7 8.73 -7.88 22.35
N ASP A 8 8.79 -9.18 22.56
CA ASP A 8 8.87 -10.14 21.46
C ASP A 8 7.63 -10.06 20.59
N GLU A 9 6.45 -9.96 21.20
CA GLU A 9 5.22 -9.82 20.44
C GLU A 9 5.19 -8.53 19.62
N THR A 10 5.65 -7.42 20.22
CA THR A 10 5.71 -6.15 19.50
C THR A 10 6.67 -6.21 18.32
N ASN A 11 7.84 -6.83 18.52
CA ASN A 11 8.82 -7.00 17.46
C ASN A 11 8.27 -7.88 16.33
N ASP A 12 7.54 -8.95 16.69
CA ASP A 12 6.95 -9.83 15.69
C ASP A 12 5.87 -9.12 14.88
N VAL A 13 5.04 -8.29 15.54
CA VAL A 13 4.02 -7.51 14.83
C VAL A 13 4.68 -6.52 13.89
N THR A 14 5.72 -5.81 14.34
CA THR A 14 6.44 -4.86 13.51
C THR A 14 7.08 -5.57 12.31
N ALA A 15 7.72 -6.73 12.54
CA ALA A 15 8.34 -7.50 11.47
C ALA A 15 7.31 -7.97 10.45
N THR A 16 6.14 -8.43 10.91
CA THR A 16 5.06 -8.83 10.02
C THR A 16 4.57 -7.66 9.18
N THR A 17 4.38 -6.49 9.80
CA THR A 17 3.97 -5.28 9.09
C THR A 17 4.99 -4.91 8.02
N GLN A 18 6.28 -4.98 8.37
CA GLN A 18 7.34 -4.68 7.42
C GLN A 18 7.34 -5.65 6.24
N ASP A 19 7.14 -6.94 6.50
CA ASP A 19 7.11 -7.94 5.45
C ASP A 19 5.93 -7.72 4.49
N VAL A 20 4.75 -7.41 5.02
CA VAL A 20 3.57 -7.15 4.19
C VAL A 20 3.80 -5.89 3.35
N LEU A 21 4.33 -4.83 3.95
CA LEU A 21 4.61 -3.62 3.21
C LEU A 21 5.63 -3.86 2.10
N ALA A 22 6.71 -4.58 2.40
CA ALA A 22 7.74 -4.88 1.41
C ALA A 22 7.14 -5.66 0.23
N HIS A 23 6.30 -6.64 0.51
CA HIS A 23 5.62 -7.42 -0.52
C HIS A 23 4.70 -6.53 -1.36
N HIS A 24 3.93 -5.66 -0.71
CA HIS A 24 3.03 -4.74 -1.40
C HIS A 24 3.81 -3.83 -2.36
N LEU A 25 4.90 -3.24 -1.88
CA LEU A 25 5.70 -2.35 -2.71
C LEU A 25 6.38 -3.08 -3.87
N GLU A 26 6.83 -4.31 -3.64
CA GLU A 26 7.42 -5.11 -4.71
C GLU A 26 6.38 -5.43 -5.79
N CYS A 27 5.20 -5.86 -5.40
CA CYS A 27 4.14 -6.18 -6.34
C CYS A 27 3.69 -4.94 -7.11
N PHE A 28 3.63 -3.80 -6.43
CA PHE A 28 3.29 -2.54 -7.08
C PHE A 28 4.32 -2.18 -8.14
N GLY A 29 5.61 -2.29 -7.80
CA GLY A 29 6.67 -1.98 -8.74
C GLY A 29 6.69 -2.90 -9.95
N LYS A 30 6.20 -4.13 -9.81
CA LYS A 30 6.09 -5.09 -10.90
C LYS A 30 4.74 -5.04 -11.61
N VAL A 31 3.84 -4.19 -11.16
CA VAL A 31 2.47 -4.09 -11.67
C VAL A 31 1.79 -5.47 -11.61
N ASP A 32 1.99 -6.17 -10.50
CA ASP A 32 1.48 -7.53 -10.29
C ASP A 32 0.17 -7.47 -9.52
N LEU A 33 -0.94 -7.51 -10.24
CA LEU A 33 -2.25 -7.40 -9.62
C LEU A 33 -2.56 -8.57 -8.69
N ALA A 34 -2.30 -9.80 -9.14
CA ALA A 34 -2.58 -10.98 -8.32
C ALA A 34 -1.76 -10.96 -7.04
N GLY A 35 -0.47 -10.62 -7.14
CA GLY A 35 0.40 -10.51 -5.97
C GLY A 35 -0.06 -9.43 -5.01
N THR A 36 -0.46 -8.27 -5.54
CA THR A 36 -0.98 -7.18 -4.72
C THR A 36 -2.22 -7.63 -3.96
N MET A 37 -3.15 -8.30 -4.65
CA MET A 37 -4.42 -8.70 -4.02
C MET A 37 -4.25 -9.82 -3.00
N ALA A 38 -3.15 -10.55 -3.02
CA ALA A 38 -2.88 -11.57 -2.00
C ALA A 38 -2.75 -10.98 -0.59
N ASP A 39 -2.49 -9.68 -0.48
CA ASP A 39 -2.35 -9.01 0.81
C ASP A 39 -3.67 -8.49 1.39
N TYR A 40 -4.79 -8.64 0.68
CA TYR A 40 -6.09 -8.13 1.10
C TYR A 40 -7.07 -9.26 1.35
N THR A 41 -8.14 -8.94 2.09
CA THR A 41 -9.24 -9.88 2.35
C THR A 41 -10.57 -9.15 2.15
N ASP A 42 -11.66 -9.89 2.28
CA ASP A 42 -12.99 -9.27 2.19
C ASP A 42 -13.28 -8.32 3.34
N ALA A 43 -12.50 -8.40 4.43
CA ALA A 43 -12.62 -7.46 5.54
C ALA A 43 -11.81 -6.19 5.34
N SER A 44 -10.98 -6.12 4.31
CA SER A 44 -10.12 -4.97 4.06
C SER A 44 -10.94 -3.74 3.66
N ARG A 45 -10.43 -2.57 4.08
CA ARG A 45 -11.01 -1.27 3.76
C ARG A 45 -9.92 -0.37 3.22
N PHE A 46 -10.21 0.32 2.13
CA PHE A 46 -9.26 1.23 1.51
C PHE A 46 -9.94 2.59 1.34
N PHE A 47 -9.47 3.58 2.11
CA PHE A 47 -9.98 4.94 2.05
C PHE A 47 -9.21 5.72 1.01
N THR A 48 -9.92 6.27 0.03
CA THR A 48 -9.31 7.09 -1.04
C THR A 48 -9.97 8.45 -1.07
N PRO A 49 -9.37 9.43 -1.76
CA PRO A 49 -10.04 10.74 -1.92
C PRO A 49 -11.42 10.65 -2.56
N ASP A 50 -11.68 9.59 -3.33
CA ASP A 50 -12.96 9.41 -4.01
C ASP A 50 -13.95 8.57 -3.21
N GLY A 51 -13.54 8.07 -2.06
CA GLY A 51 -14.42 7.31 -1.20
C GLY A 51 -13.80 6.04 -0.64
N LEU A 52 -14.61 5.32 0.11
CA LEU A 52 -14.20 4.09 0.80
C LEU A 52 -14.50 2.87 -0.07
N LEU A 53 -13.48 2.05 -0.27
CA LEU A 53 -13.61 0.76 -0.95
C LEU A 53 -13.63 -0.34 0.11
N ARG A 54 -14.68 -1.17 0.08
CA ARG A 54 -14.85 -2.27 1.03
C ARG A 54 -14.69 -3.60 0.34
N GLY A 55 -13.78 -4.43 0.88
CA GLY A 55 -13.60 -5.79 0.44
C GLY A 55 -12.68 -5.93 -0.74
N SER A 56 -12.21 -7.17 -0.94
CA SER A 56 -11.17 -7.45 -1.92
C SER A 56 -11.60 -7.14 -3.34
N GLU A 57 -12.87 -7.37 -3.69
CA GLU A 57 -13.28 -7.15 -5.08
C GLU A 57 -13.24 -5.67 -5.45
N ALA A 58 -13.74 -4.78 -4.59
CA ALA A 58 -13.71 -3.34 -4.85
C ALA A 58 -12.27 -2.83 -4.92
N ILE A 59 -11.43 -3.31 -4.02
CA ILE A 59 -10.02 -2.93 -3.98
C ILE A 59 -9.31 -3.44 -5.23
N ARG A 60 -9.62 -4.65 -5.67
CA ARG A 60 -9.05 -5.22 -6.90
C ARG A 60 -9.38 -4.35 -8.11
N ARG A 61 -10.64 -3.91 -8.24
CA ARG A 61 -11.01 -3.06 -9.36
C ARG A 61 -10.23 -1.74 -9.36
N PHE A 62 -10.00 -1.19 -8.18
CA PHE A 62 -9.20 0.02 -8.06
C PHE A 62 -7.77 -0.20 -8.58
N PHE A 63 -7.11 -1.26 -8.11
CA PHE A 63 -5.74 -1.54 -8.54
C PHE A 63 -5.68 -1.94 -10.01
N ALA A 64 -6.69 -2.62 -10.52
CA ALA A 64 -6.71 -3.01 -11.93
C ALA A 64 -6.67 -1.77 -12.83
N VAL A 65 -7.46 -0.74 -12.51
CA VAL A 65 -7.47 0.51 -13.26
C VAL A 65 -6.15 1.24 -13.10
N LEU A 66 -5.64 1.32 -11.87
CA LEU A 66 -4.37 2.00 -11.60
C LEU A 66 -3.23 1.33 -12.36
N PHE A 67 -3.19 0.00 -12.36
CA PHE A 67 -2.11 -0.74 -13.01
C PHE A 67 -2.17 -0.66 -14.53
N GLU A 68 -3.35 -0.44 -15.12
CA GLU A 68 -3.42 -0.16 -16.56
C GLU A 68 -2.62 1.09 -16.90
N GLU A 69 -2.69 2.10 -16.05
CA GLU A 69 -1.90 3.31 -16.24
C GLU A 69 -0.41 3.06 -15.98
N PHE A 70 -0.10 2.36 -14.89
CA PHE A 70 1.28 2.18 -14.45
C PHE A 70 2.06 1.22 -15.35
N GLU A 71 1.40 0.33 -16.10
CA GLU A 71 2.15 -0.56 -17.00
C GLU A 71 2.50 0.07 -18.32
N LYS A 72 1.98 1.27 -18.64
CA LYS A 72 2.41 1.99 -19.83
C LYS A 72 3.88 2.41 -19.71
N PRO A 73 4.61 2.48 -20.83
CA PRO A 73 6.02 2.91 -20.78
C PRO A 73 6.17 4.29 -20.14
N GLY A 74 7.24 4.48 -19.39
CA GLY A 74 7.53 5.75 -18.75
C GLY A 74 7.20 5.81 -17.28
N MET A 75 6.83 4.68 -16.67
CA MET A 75 6.55 4.64 -15.25
C MET A 75 7.84 4.76 -14.43
N SER A 76 7.79 5.59 -13.39
CA SER A 76 8.81 5.63 -12.36
C SER A 76 8.13 5.75 -11.00
N PHE A 77 8.81 5.28 -9.97
CA PHE A 77 8.29 5.31 -8.60
C PHE A 77 9.46 5.50 -7.66
N GLU A 78 9.32 6.42 -6.73
CA GLU A 78 10.35 6.65 -5.72
C GLU A 78 9.71 6.70 -4.33
N LEU A 79 10.20 5.87 -3.42
CA LEU A 79 9.79 5.87 -2.03
C LEU A 79 10.63 6.91 -1.29
N LEU A 80 9.98 7.95 -0.77
CA LEU A 80 10.67 9.04 -0.09
C LEU A 80 10.80 8.81 1.42
N ARG A 81 9.81 8.13 2.02
CA ARG A 81 9.79 7.94 3.46
C ARG A 81 9.01 6.68 3.79
N GLN A 82 9.49 5.96 4.78
CA GLN A 82 8.82 4.78 5.32
C GLN A 82 8.98 4.77 6.84
N GLU A 83 7.85 4.69 7.55
CA GLU A 83 7.83 4.59 9.00
C GLU A 83 6.94 3.42 9.37
N ILE A 84 7.40 2.57 10.28
CA ILE A 84 6.62 1.42 10.73
C ILE A 84 6.67 1.38 12.26
N SER A 85 5.50 1.24 12.87
CA SER A 85 5.37 1.10 14.31
C SER A 85 4.25 0.09 14.58
N GLY A 86 4.60 -1.05 15.17
CA GLY A 86 3.63 -2.10 15.44
C GLY A 86 2.92 -2.56 14.18
N ASP A 87 1.60 -2.48 14.18
CA ASP A 87 0.76 -2.91 13.06
C ASP A 87 0.55 -1.82 12.01
N THR A 88 1.17 -0.66 12.16
CA THR A 88 0.91 0.50 11.31
C THR A 88 2.14 0.89 10.52
N ALA A 89 1.96 1.11 9.23
CA ALA A 89 3.01 1.59 8.32
C ALA A 89 2.53 2.85 7.62
N TYR A 90 3.47 3.74 7.37
CA TYR A 90 3.21 5.00 6.67
C TYR A 90 4.30 5.21 5.63
N ILE A 91 3.89 5.56 4.40
CA ILE A 91 4.85 5.84 3.34
C ILE A 91 4.51 7.15 2.66
N VAL A 92 5.55 7.80 2.15
CA VAL A 92 5.46 8.97 1.28
C VAL A 92 6.24 8.64 0.02
N TRP A 93 5.65 8.92 -1.14
CA TRP A 93 6.25 8.51 -2.40
C TRP A 93 5.91 9.51 -3.51
N THR A 94 6.65 9.42 -4.61
CA THR A 94 6.35 10.12 -5.86
C THR A 94 6.35 9.11 -6.98
N ALA A 95 5.69 9.45 -8.08
CA ALA A 95 5.68 8.57 -9.24
C ALA A 95 5.36 9.38 -10.49
N GLU A 96 5.69 8.82 -11.64
CA GLU A 96 5.26 9.32 -12.94
C GLU A 96 4.76 8.16 -13.76
N THR A 97 3.76 8.44 -14.56
CA THR A 97 3.25 7.52 -15.57
C THR A 97 3.27 8.24 -16.92
N ALA A 98 2.88 7.55 -17.99
CA ALA A 98 2.76 8.19 -19.27
C ALA A 98 1.80 9.38 -19.23
N ASP A 99 0.77 9.31 -18.40
CA ASP A 99 -0.33 10.25 -18.41
C ASP A 99 -0.30 11.29 -17.29
N ASN A 100 0.33 10.97 -16.15
CA ASN A 100 0.23 11.77 -14.94
C ASN A 100 1.55 11.87 -14.20
N ARG A 101 1.66 12.92 -13.39
CA ARG A 101 2.71 13.04 -12.40
C ARG A 101 2.06 12.98 -11.03
N PHE A 102 2.47 12.01 -10.22
CA PHE A 102 2.07 11.91 -8.84
C PHE A 102 3.09 12.70 -8.03
N GLU A 103 2.77 13.98 -7.79
CA GLU A 103 3.72 14.90 -7.17
C GLU A 103 4.04 14.48 -5.75
N VAL A 104 3.06 13.96 -5.04
CA VAL A 104 3.24 13.31 -3.76
C VAL A 104 2.07 12.36 -3.53
N GLY A 105 2.38 11.19 -2.99
CA GLY A 105 1.37 10.26 -2.52
C GLY A 105 1.72 9.84 -1.11
N THR A 106 0.70 9.62 -0.27
CA THR A 106 0.88 9.07 1.06
C THR A 106 -0.09 7.93 1.26
N ASP A 107 0.39 6.87 1.88
CA ASP A 107 -0.46 5.74 2.25
C ASP A 107 -0.20 5.38 3.70
N THR A 108 -1.24 5.01 4.40
CA THR A 108 -1.14 4.41 5.74
C THR A 108 -1.75 3.02 5.65
N PHE A 109 -1.07 2.06 6.26
CA PHE A 109 -1.49 0.66 6.26
C PHE A 109 -1.64 0.18 7.70
N ILE A 110 -2.73 -0.52 7.98
CA ILE A 110 -2.86 -1.26 9.24
C ILE A 110 -2.90 -2.74 8.85
N VAL A 111 -1.92 -3.48 9.39
CA VAL A 111 -1.71 -4.89 9.05
C VAL A 111 -2.13 -5.75 10.23
N GLN A 112 -2.99 -6.73 9.97
CA GLN A 112 -3.41 -7.68 10.99
C GLN A 112 -3.42 -9.08 10.38
N ASN A 113 -2.88 -10.03 11.10
CA ASN A 113 -2.82 -11.43 10.67
C ASN A 113 -2.17 -11.58 9.29
N GLY A 114 -1.14 -10.77 9.03
CA GLY A 114 -0.41 -10.84 7.77
C GLY A 114 -1.12 -10.26 6.57
N LYS A 115 -2.22 -9.51 6.80
CA LYS A 115 -3.00 -8.91 5.72
C LYS A 115 -3.19 -7.43 5.97
N ILE A 116 -3.40 -6.67 4.90
CA ILE A 116 -3.73 -5.25 5.00
C ILE A 116 -5.21 -5.13 5.35
N LEU A 117 -5.50 -4.79 6.60
CA LEU A 117 -6.88 -4.61 7.04
C LEU A 117 -7.41 -3.25 6.65
N THR A 118 -6.60 -2.23 6.77
CA THR A 118 -6.99 -0.86 6.44
C THR A 118 -5.86 -0.19 5.69
N GLN A 119 -6.20 0.50 4.64
CA GLN A 119 -5.24 1.33 3.90
C GLN A 119 -5.89 2.67 3.62
N THR A 120 -5.11 3.73 3.64
CA THR A 120 -5.55 5.05 3.19
C THR A 120 -4.60 5.55 2.11
N PHE A 121 -5.12 6.35 1.21
CA PHE A 121 -4.31 7.02 0.20
C PHE A 121 -4.78 8.45 0.05
N ALA A 122 -3.83 9.36 -0.03
CA ALA A 122 -4.08 10.74 -0.44
C ALA A 122 -2.87 11.21 -1.23
N GLY A 123 -3.11 12.12 -2.17
CA GLY A 123 -2.00 12.61 -2.97
C GLY A 123 -2.39 13.73 -3.89
N LYS A 124 -1.37 14.33 -4.49
CA LYS A 124 -1.54 15.37 -5.50
C LYS A 124 -1.09 14.79 -6.84
N ILE A 125 -2.02 14.74 -7.78
CA ILE A 125 -1.81 14.16 -9.11
C ILE A 125 -2.07 15.25 -10.14
N SER A 126 -1.12 15.45 -11.05
CA SER A 126 -1.22 16.43 -12.11
C SER A 126 -1.13 15.73 -13.46
N PRO A 127 -2.07 15.98 -14.39
CA PRO A 127 -1.98 15.40 -15.72
C PRO A 127 -0.81 16.00 -16.48
N LYS A 128 -0.21 15.19 -17.35
CA LYS A 128 0.92 15.65 -18.19
C LYS A 128 0.45 16.30 -19.48
N HIS A 129 -0.80 16.11 -19.82
CA HIS A 129 -1.34 16.60 -21.10
C HIS A 129 -2.57 17.46 -20.91
#